data_9297a8ec1e9b6730a33a4ea7ff9de02d
#
_entry.id   9297a8ec1e9b6730a33a4ea7ff9de02d
#
_cell.length_a   1.000
_cell.length_b   1.000
_cell.length_c   1.000
_cell.angle_alpha   90.00
_cell.angle_beta   90.00
_cell.angle_gamma   90.00
#
_symmetry.space_group_name_H-M   'P 1'
#
loop_
_entity.id
_entity.type
_entity.pdbx_description
1 polymer ?
#
loop_
_entity_poly.entity_id
_entity_poly.type
_entity_poly.pdbx_seq_one_letter_code
_entity_poly.pdbx_strand_id
1 'polypeptide(L)'
;MREQPVGSWKGQERRGEEGGAGIWSPLHFSGCWCQSWKMEGEVWFPPVGKDSRESKNEIPAGDGWTSMATLCGPPSPFPVGAGAALLPAAASCTDSSDDETSPRDKQQKNSKGSSDFCVKNIKQAEFGLLDVEEMPALMALRKRAQGEKPLAGAKIVGCTHITAQTAVLMETLGALGAQCRWAACNIYSTLNEVAAALAESGFPVFAWKGESEDDFWWCIDRCVNVEGWQPNMILDDGGDLTHWIYKKYPNMFKKIKGIVEESVTGVHRLYQLSKAGKLCVPAMNVNDSVTKQKFDNLYCCRESILDGLKRTTDMMFGGKQVVVCGYGEVGKGCCAALKAMGSIVYVTEIDPICALQACMDGFRLVKLNEVIRQVDIVITCTGNKNVVTREHLDRMKNSCIVCNMGHSNTEIDVASLRTPELTWERVRSQVDHVIWPDGKRIVLLAEGRLLNLSCSTVPTFVLSITATTQALALIELYNAPEGRYKQDVYLLPKKMDEYVASLHLPTFDAHLTELTDEQAKYLGLNKNGPFKPNYYRCPPALTLPVPSSSVPSQCPPSPVPSQPCAPAPAWGHLRFNPTHPLR
;
A
#
# COMPACT_ATOMS: atom_id res chain seq x y z
N MET A 1 -16.09 -48.42 -31.43
CA MET A 1 -16.81 -49.53 -30.79
C MET A 1 -17.34 -49.04 -29.45
N ARG A 2 -18.67 -48.94 -29.43
CA ARG A 2 -19.64 -49.06 -28.32
C ARG A 2 -19.46 -48.04 -27.15
N GLU A 3 -20.30 -46.98 -27.09
CA GLU A 3 -21.73 -46.89 -26.68
C GLU A 3 -21.92 -47.13 -25.17
N GLN A 4 -22.19 -46.01 -24.38
CA GLN A 4 -23.42 -45.45 -23.74
C GLN A 4 -24.12 -46.36 -22.69
N PRO A 5 -25.02 -45.90 -21.78
CA PRO A 5 -25.68 -44.56 -21.65
C PRO A 5 -25.92 -44.04 -20.19
N VAL A 6 -26.16 -42.75 -20.02
CA VAL A 6 -27.33 -41.98 -19.52
C VAL A 6 -28.11 -42.50 -18.30
N GLY A 7 -28.30 -41.64 -17.32
CA GLY A 7 -29.28 -41.73 -16.25
C GLY A 7 -29.64 -40.36 -15.67
N SER A 8 -30.79 -39.85 -16.09
CA SER A 8 -31.45 -38.60 -15.65
C SER A 8 -32.14 -38.78 -14.29
N TRP A 9 -32.18 -37.72 -13.46
CA TRP A 9 -33.24 -37.54 -12.46
C TRP A 9 -33.73 -36.07 -12.43
N LYS A 10 -35.05 -35.97 -12.59
CA LYS A 10 -35.89 -34.76 -12.51
C LYS A 10 -36.31 -34.51 -11.07
N GLY A 11 -36.36 -33.27 -10.71
CA GLY A 11 -37.19 -32.42 -9.96
C GLY A 11 -38.14 -32.88 -8.87
N GLN A 12 -38.24 -32.02 -7.87
CA GLN A 12 -39.55 -31.57 -7.32
C GLN A 12 -39.33 -30.38 -6.38
N GLU A 13 -40.12 -29.34 -6.63
CA GLU A 13 -40.42 -28.19 -5.77
C GLU A 13 -41.20 -28.62 -4.53
N ARG A 14 -41.02 -27.94 -3.40
CA ARG A 14 -42.09 -27.57 -2.46
C ARG A 14 -41.73 -26.34 -1.62
N ARG A 15 -42.75 -25.51 -1.49
CA ARG A 15 -42.87 -24.26 -0.68
C ARG A 15 -43.15 -24.62 0.80
N GLY A 16 -43.01 -23.57 1.66
CA GLY A 16 -43.75 -23.39 2.92
C GLY A 16 -42.84 -23.02 4.08
N GLU A 17 -42.89 -21.84 4.47
CA GLU A 17 -43.53 -21.05 5.56
C GLU A 17 -42.70 -20.94 6.88
N GLU A 18 -42.46 -19.67 7.21
CA GLU A 18 -42.52 -18.90 8.46
C GLU A 18 -42.06 -19.49 9.83
N GLY A 19 -41.30 -18.62 10.54
CA GLY A 19 -41.54 -18.35 11.96
C GLY A 19 -40.41 -18.68 12.94
N GLY A 20 -39.94 -17.67 13.69
CA GLY A 20 -39.47 -17.86 15.03
C GLY A 20 -38.12 -17.24 15.43
N ALA A 21 -38.23 -16.10 16.10
CA ALA A 21 -37.14 -15.43 16.80
C ALA A 21 -36.60 -16.26 17.98
N GLY A 22 -35.30 -16.36 18.11
CA GLY A 22 -34.64 -16.98 19.25
C GLY A 22 -33.37 -16.20 19.65
N ILE A 23 -33.45 -15.64 20.86
CA ILE A 23 -32.39 -14.89 21.55
C ILE A 23 -31.29 -15.86 21.97
N TRP A 24 -30.02 -15.57 21.66
CA TRP A 24 -28.87 -16.30 22.21
C TRP A 24 -27.96 -15.35 22.99
N SER A 25 -27.74 -15.68 24.26
CA SER A 25 -26.75 -15.07 25.16
C SER A 25 -25.37 -15.73 25.01
N PRO A 26 -24.26 -15.05 25.39
CA PRO A 26 -22.91 -15.51 25.12
C PRO A 26 -22.37 -16.48 26.16
N LEU A 27 -21.69 -17.52 25.68
CA LEU A 27 -20.92 -18.45 26.50
C LEU A 27 -19.43 -18.05 26.52
N HIS A 28 -18.91 -17.95 27.74
CA HIS A 28 -17.50 -17.79 28.08
C HIS A 28 -16.66 -19.01 27.67
N PHE A 29 -15.53 -18.80 27.04
CA PHE A 29 -14.40 -19.74 27.03
C PHE A 29 -13.15 -19.05 27.56
N SER A 30 -12.73 -19.50 28.75
CA SER A 30 -11.44 -19.24 29.37
C SER A 30 -10.52 -20.44 29.10
N GLY A 31 -9.32 -20.20 28.62
CA GLY A 31 -8.27 -21.22 28.46
C GLY A 31 -6.92 -20.61 28.18
N CYS A 32 -6.14 -20.42 29.22
CA CYS A 32 -4.82 -19.81 29.25
C CYS A 32 -3.73 -20.88 29.04
N TRP A 33 -2.78 -20.68 28.13
CA TRP A 33 -1.44 -21.27 28.21
C TRP A 33 -0.39 -20.23 27.86
N CYS A 34 0.38 -19.87 28.89
CA CYS A 34 1.52 -18.98 28.80
C CYS A 34 2.80 -19.80 28.96
N GLN A 35 3.66 -19.86 27.97
CA GLN A 35 5.06 -20.29 28.13
C GLN A 35 5.99 -19.11 27.82
N SER A 36 6.78 -18.80 28.80
CA SER A 36 7.78 -17.74 28.81
C SER A 36 9.02 -18.10 28.00
N TRP A 37 9.43 -17.25 27.06
CA TRP A 37 10.76 -17.25 26.47
C TRP A 37 11.44 -15.92 26.77
N LYS A 38 12.53 -15.98 27.51
CA LYS A 38 13.49 -14.88 27.66
C LYS A 38 14.31 -14.78 26.36
N MET A 39 14.32 -13.62 25.74
CA MET A 39 15.33 -13.23 24.77
C MET A 39 15.93 -11.90 25.21
N GLU A 40 17.20 -11.95 25.56
CA GLU A 40 18.06 -10.79 25.75
C GLU A 40 18.58 -10.34 24.38
N GLY A 41 18.43 -9.05 24.11
CA GLY A 41 18.92 -8.41 22.89
C GLY A 41 18.56 -6.93 22.92
N GLU A 42 19.42 -6.09 23.46
CA GLU A 42 19.23 -4.65 23.52
C GLU A 42 19.25 -4.03 22.13
N VAL A 43 18.15 -3.38 21.76
CA VAL A 43 18.06 -2.50 20.60
C VAL A 43 18.32 -1.07 21.06
N TRP A 44 19.32 -0.46 20.47
CA TRP A 44 19.81 0.88 20.80
C TRP A 44 18.82 1.97 20.39
N PHE A 45 18.04 2.48 21.33
CA PHE A 45 17.35 3.78 21.23
C PHE A 45 17.57 4.55 22.54
N PRO A 46 18.08 5.80 22.47
CA PRO A 46 18.23 6.61 23.65
C PRO A 46 16.87 7.05 24.22
N PRO A 47 16.77 7.29 25.53
CA PRO A 47 15.52 7.67 26.19
C PRO A 47 15.07 9.07 25.77
N VAL A 48 13.76 9.25 25.66
CA VAL A 48 13.09 10.54 25.48
C VAL A 48 13.38 11.40 26.70
N GLY A 49 14.12 12.51 26.52
CA GLY A 49 14.43 13.45 27.58
C GLY A 49 13.17 14.10 28.17
N LYS A 50 13.03 14.02 29.47
CA LYS A 50 12.07 14.82 30.24
C LYS A 50 12.62 16.24 30.36
N ASP A 51 12.01 17.19 29.70
CA ASP A 51 12.20 18.60 30.05
C ASP A 51 11.26 18.96 31.22
N SER A 52 11.86 19.05 32.38
CA SER A 52 11.22 19.61 33.59
C SER A 52 11.44 21.12 33.60
N ARG A 53 10.37 21.88 33.40
CA ARG A 53 10.26 23.25 33.98
C ARG A 53 8.90 23.41 34.57
N GLU A 54 8.84 23.26 35.90
CA GLU A 54 7.78 23.78 36.77
C GLU A 54 7.80 25.31 36.72
N SER A 55 6.67 25.92 36.43
CA SER A 55 6.36 27.26 36.91
C SER A 55 5.03 27.22 37.63
N LYS A 56 5.11 27.39 38.96
CA LYS A 56 3.98 27.59 39.84
C LYS A 56 3.30 28.91 39.52
N ASN A 57 2.00 28.90 39.30
CA ASN A 57 1.13 30.05 39.61
C ASN A 57 -0.18 29.53 40.15
N GLU A 58 -0.40 29.88 41.41
CA GLU A 58 -1.62 29.70 42.19
C GLU A 58 -2.73 30.63 41.66
N ILE A 59 -3.95 30.13 41.53
CA ILE A 59 -5.16 30.93 41.34
C ILE A 59 -6.18 30.47 42.41
N PRO A 60 -6.80 31.41 43.17
CA PRO A 60 -7.68 31.08 44.28
C PRO A 60 -9.10 30.72 43.84
N ALA A 61 -9.76 29.93 44.69
CA ALA A 61 -11.14 29.50 44.60
C ALA A 61 -12.13 30.67 44.83
N GLY A 62 -13.25 30.64 44.10
CA GLY A 62 -14.39 31.52 44.32
C GLY A 62 -15.67 30.89 43.78
N ASP A 63 -16.59 30.67 44.70
CA ASP A 63 -17.93 30.09 44.55
C ASP A 63 -18.89 30.90 43.69
N GLY A 64 -19.86 30.22 43.07
CA GLY A 64 -21.09 30.90 42.63
C GLY A 64 -21.88 30.19 41.53
N TRP A 65 -22.80 29.35 41.92
CA TRP A 65 -23.90 28.87 41.08
C TRP A 65 -24.95 29.96 40.88
N THR A 66 -25.35 30.24 39.64
CA THR A 66 -26.76 30.54 39.32
C THR A 66 -27.08 30.35 37.83
N SER A 67 -28.17 29.69 37.59
CA SER A 67 -28.93 29.43 36.36
C SER A 67 -29.43 30.72 35.72
N MET A 68 -29.41 30.80 34.38
CA MET A 68 -30.58 31.25 33.59
C MET A 68 -30.41 31.02 32.10
N ALA A 69 -31.49 30.54 31.51
CA ALA A 69 -31.69 30.24 30.11
C ALA A 69 -31.91 31.52 29.25
N THR A 70 -31.78 31.32 27.90
CA THR A 70 -32.38 32.06 26.81
C THR A 70 -31.65 33.32 26.35
N LEU A 71 -31.11 33.24 25.12
CA LEU A 71 -31.47 34.07 23.96
C LEU A 71 -30.52 33.78 22.78
N CYS A 72 -31.11 33.32 21.66
CA CYS A 72 -30.45 33.18 20.35
C CYS A 72 -30.10 34.55 19.79
N GLY A 73 -28.81 34.74 19.44
CA GLY A 73 -28.33 35.79 18.56
C GLY A 73 -27.31 35.20 17.57
N PRO A 74 -27.24 35.69 16.32
CA PRO A 74 -26.36 35.12 15.29
C PRO A 74 -24.88 35.35 15.63
N PRO A 75 -23.97 34.40 15.29
CA PRO A 75 -22.54 34.56 15.54
C PRO A 75 -21.95 35.66 14.66
N SER A 76 -21.21 36.56 15.27
CA SER A 76 -20.37 37.54 14.61
C SER A 76 -19.17 36.88 13.93
N PRO A 77 -18.63 37.44 12.83
CA PRO A 77 -17.56 36.83 12.06
C PRO A 77 -16.23 36.87 12.83
N PHE A 78 -15.55 35.73 12.86
CA PHE A 78 -14.16 35.61 13.34
C PHE A 78 -13.23 36.47 12.46
N PRO A 79 -12.19 37.10 13.01
CA PRO A 79 -11.20 37.81 12.22
C PRO A 79 -10.40 36.81 11.37
N VAL A 80 -10.48 36.98 10.07
CA VAL A 80 -9.64 36.28 9.09
C VAL A 80 -8.23 36.82 9.24
N GLY A 81 -7.34 36.02 9.85
CA GLY A 81 -5.92 36.24 9.77
C GLY A 81 -5.45 36.08 8.32
N ALA A 82 -4.81 37.12 7.81
CA ALA A 82 -4.28 37.15 6.46
C ALA A 82 -3.21 36.05 6.27
N GLY A 83 -3.33 35.24 5.20
CA GLY A 83 -2.21 34.46 4.72
C GLY A 83 -2.49 33.08 4.14
N ALA A 84 -3.74 32.69 3.87
CA ALA A 84 -3.95 31.55 2.98
C ALA A 84 -3.97 32.06 1.54
N ALA A 85 -2.84 31.97 0.86
CA ALA A 85 -2.81 32.07 -0.58
C ALA A 85 -3.64 30.91 -1.14
N LEU A 86 -4.83 31.23 -1.65
CA LEU A 86 -5.59 30.34 -2.51
C LEU A 86 -4.65 29.85 -3.60
N LEU A 87 -4.34 28.54 -3.58
CA LEU A 87 -3.76 27.86 -4.71
C LEU A 87 -4.63 28.21 -5.92
N PRO A 88 -4.10 28.71 -7.03
CA PRO A 88 -4.87 28.85 -8.24
C PRO A 88 -5.43 27.45 -8.56
N ALA A 89 -6.75 27.38 -8.76
CA ALA A 89 -7.41 26.19 -9.29
C ALA A 89 -6.50 25.65 -10.40
N ALA A 90 -6.15 24.37 -10.33
CA ALA A 90 -5.30 23.70 -11.28
C ALA A 90 -5.74 24.16 -12.67
N ALA A 91 -5.02 25.11 -13.23
CA ALA A 91 -5.15 25.48 -14.61
C ALA A 91 -4.94 24.16 -15.33
N SER A 92 -5.93 23.72 -16.06
CA SER A 92 -5.79 22.70 -17.08
C SER A 92 -4.60 23.19 -17.92
N CYS A 93 -3.40 22.74 -17.57
CA CYS A 93 -2.26 22.89 -18.43
C CYS A 93 -2.58 22.04 -19.65
N THR A 94 -3.21 22.68 -20.63
CA THR A 94 -3.11 22.21 -21.99
C THR A 94 -1.63 22.18 -22.27
N ASP A 95 -1.07 20.99 -22.26
CA ASP A 95 0.30 20.69 -22.70
C ASP A 95 0.35 20.95 -24.21
N SER A 96 0.32 22.22 -24.58
CA SER A 96 0.37 22.71 -25.95
C SER A 96 1.76 23.23 -26.24
N SER A 97 2.72 22.32 -26.33
CA SER A 97 3.88 22.43 -27.18
C SER A 97 4.27 21.00 -27.58
N ASP A 98 3.84 20.62 -28.76
CA ASP A 98 4.26 19.42 -29.50
C ASP A 98 5.75 19.55 -29.84
N ASP A 99 6.62 19.45 -28.84
CA ASP A 99 8.03 19.24 -29.01
C ASP A 99 8.25 17.71 -29.00
N GLU A 100 8.17 17.12 -30.18
CA GLU A 100 8.27 15.65 -30.42
C GLU A 100 9.60 15.03 -29.95
N THR A 101 10.59 15.84 -29.57
CA THR A 101 11.90 15.35 -29.13
C THR A 101 11.86 14.83 -27.70
N SER A 102 12.31 13.57 -27.51
CA SER A 102 12.44 12.98 -26.18
C SER A 102 13.30 13.86 -25.26
N PRO A 103 12.94 14.03 -23.97
CA PRO A 103 13.75 14.75 -23.00
C PRO A 103 15.21 14.27 -22.93
N ARG A 104 15.48 13.00 -23.17
CA ARG A 104 16.85 12.43 -23.15
C ARG A 104 17.75 12.95 -24.26
N ASP A 105 17.17 13.43 -25.37
CA ASP A 105 17.93 13.97 -26.51
C ASP A 105 18.27 15.45 -26.33
N LYS A 106 17.77 16.08 -25.24
CA LYS A 106 18.00 17.48 -24.91
C LYS A 106 19.14 17.60 -23.91
N GLN A 107 20.08 18.52 -24.16
CA GLN A 107 21.06 18.91 -23.14
C GLN A 107 20.38 19.80 -22.09
N GLN A 108 20.27 19.31 -20.86
CA GLN A 108 19.68 20.05 -19.75
C GLN A 108 20.75 20.41 -18.72
N LYS A 109 20.62 21.60 -18.13
CA LYS A 109 21.46 22.05 -17.00
C LYS A 109 20.57 22.82 -16.01
N ASN A 110 20.78 22.59 -14.72
CA ASN A 110 20.15 23.39 -13.68
C ASN A 110 20.91 24.71 -13.43
N SER A 111 20.39 25.58 -12.56
CA SER A 111 21.01 26.86 -12.20
C SER A 111 22.43 26.73 -11.65
N LYS A 112 22.77 25.60 -11.05
CA LYS A 112 24.09 25.26 -10.51
C LYS A 112 25.04 24.68 -11.55
N GLY A 113 24.62 24.56 -12.82
CA GLY A 113 25.40 24.05 -13.93
C GLY A 113 25.50 22.50 -13.99
N SER A 114 24.82 21.77 -13.10
CA SER A 114 24.76 20.32 -13.16
C SER A 114 23.90 19.83 -14.33
N SER A 115 24.32 18.73 -14.95
CA SER A 115 23.59 18.02 -16.01
C SER A 115 23.29 16.56 -15.63
N ASP A 116 23.48 16.18 -14.36
CA ASP A 116 23.24 14.81 -13.88
C ASP A 116 21.76 14.58 -13.52
N PHE A 117 20.89 14.84 -14.48
CA PHE A 117 19.45 14.59 -14.41
C PHE A 117 18.83 14.57 -15.81
N CYS A 118 17.58 14.08 -15.92
CA CYS A 118 16.76 14.21 -17.13
C CYS A 118 15.29 14.32 -16.72
N VAL A 119 14.66 15.45 -17.06
CA VAL A 119 13.27 15.75 -16.72
C VAL A 119 12.55 16.33 -17.94
N LYS A 120 11.23 16.42 -17.94
CA LYS A 120 10.45 16.96 -19.06
C LYS A 120 10.92 18.37 -19.47
N ASN A 121 11.00 19.27 -18.50
CA ASN A 121 11.44 20.65 -18.66
C ASN A 121 11.89 21.22 -17.32
N ILE A 122 13.19 21.55 -17.18
CA ILE A 122 13.75 22.09 -15.95
C ILE A 122 13.13 23.44 -15.53
N LYS A 123 12.61 24.22 -16.48
CA LYS A 123 11.94 25.50 -16.19
C LYS A 123 10.64 25.35 -15.39
N GLN A 124 10.09 24.15 -15.30
CA GLN A 124 8.92 23.86 -14.47
C GLN A 124 9.25 23.79 -12.97
N ALA A 125 10.52 23.89 -12.58
CA ALA A 125 10.95 23.81 -11.18
C ALA A 125 10.29 24.84 -10.26
N GLU A 126 9.96 26.02 -10.77
CA GLU A 126 9.28 27.09 -10.00
C GLU A 126 7.86 26.73 -9.55
N PHE A 127 7.23 25.74 -10.20
CA PHE A 127 5.89 25.27 -9.88
C PHE A 127 5.87 24.06 -8.95
N GLY A 128 7.04 23.49 -8.65
CA GLY A 128 7.19 22.29 -7.82
C GLY A 128 7.23 22.59 -6.33
N LEU A 129 6.26 23.36 -5.82
CA LEU A 129 6.14 23.63 -4.39
C LEU A 129 5.80 22.38 -3.60
N LEU A 130 6.58 22.13 -2.53
CA LEU A 130 6.42 20.98 -1.66
C LEU A 130 5.70 21.42 -0.39
N ASP A 131 4.53 20.83 -0.12
CA ASP A 131 3.84 20.98 1.14
C ASP A 131 4.43 20.00 2.15
N VAL A 132 5.34 20.51 2.98
CA VAL A 132 6.04 19.71 4.01
C VAL A 132 5.29 19.67 5.34
N GLU A 133 4.32 20.56 5.57
CA GLU A 133 3.60 20.67 6.85
C GLU A 133 2.73 19.44 7.11
N GLU A 134 2.18 18.83 6.06
CA GLU A 134 1.40 17.61 6.15
C GLU A 134 2.23 16.32 6.33
N MET A 135 3.58 16.41 6.43
CA MET A 135 4.46 15.26 6.63
C MET A 135 5.24 15.32 7.97
N PRO A 136 4.52 15.36 9.11
CA PRO A 136 5.10 15.71 10.42
C PRO A 136 6.20 14.74 10.87
N ALA A 137 6.08 13.47 10.55
CA ALA A 137 7.07 12.47 10.97
C ALA A 137 8.38 12.60 10.20
N LEU A 138 8.37 12.90 8.90
CA LEU A 138 9.58 13.19 8.15
C LEU A 138 10.25 14.47 8.67
N MET A 139 9.45 15.49 9.02
CA MET A 139 9.99 16.71 9.65
C MET A 139 10.61 16.42 11.01
N ALA A 140 10.02 15.54 11.81
CA ALA A 140 10.62 15.08 13.07
C ALA A 140 11.95 14.35 12.84
N LEU A 141 12.05 13.51 11.81
CA LEU A 141 13.32 12.87 11.43
C LEU A 141 14.37 13.89 10.98
N ARG A 142 14.00 14.90 10.17
CA ARG A 142 14.92 15.99 9.76
C ARG A 142 15.42 16.78 10.97
N LYS A 143 14.57 17.10 11.92
CA LYS A 143 14.93 17.80 13.17
C LYS A 143 15.95 16.99 13.96
N ARG A 144 15.72 15.69 14.10
CA ARG A 144 16.63 14.77 14.78
C ARG A 144 17.99 14.67 14.06
N ALA A 145 17.99 14.73 12.73
CA ALA A 145 19.21 14.67 11.90
C ALA A 145 20.18 15.85 12.09
N GLN A 146 19.74 16.94 12.75
CA GLN A 146 20.63 18.07 13.08
C GLN A 146 21.75 17.67 14.03
N GLY A 147 21.55 16.63 14.88
CA GLY A 147 22.56 16.08 15.78
C GLY A 147 23.21 14.77 15.31
N GLU A 148 22.51 13.99 14.48
CA GLU A 148 22.92 12.65 14.06
C GLU A 148 22.59 12.43 12.59
N LYS A 149 23.53 11.88 11.82
CA LYS A 149 23.32 11.51 10.41
C LYS A 149 23.34 10.00 10.24
N PRO A 150 22.23 9.31 10.52
CA PRO A 150 22.17 7.85 10.52
C PRO A 150 22.40 7.22 9.14
N LEU A 151 22.30 7.98 8.06
CA LEU A 151 22.55 7.55 6.69
C LEU A 151 23.84 8.15 6.10
N ALA A 152 24.77 8.63 6.96
CA ALA A 152 26.07 9.10 6.49
C ALA A 152 26.80 7.99 5.71
N GLY A 153 27.17 8.29 4.45
CA GLY A 153 27.79 7.33 3.54
C GLY A 153 26.84 6.37 2.83
N ALA A 154 25.53 6.45 3.11
CA ALA A 154 24.53 5.74 2.32
C ALA A 154 24.43 6.32 0.91
N LYS A 155 24.44 5.44 -0.09
CA LYS A 155 24.21 5.73 -1.50
C LYS A 155 22.96 5.00 -1.94
N ILE A 156 21.84 5.71 -1.95
CA ILE A 156 20.52 5.15 -2.17
C ILE A 156 20.14 5.34 -3.64
N VAL A 157 19.88 4.26 -4.34
CA VAL A 157 19.16 4.32 -5.61
C VAL A 157 17.70 4.02 -5.37
N GLY A 158 16.82 4.91 -5.84
CA GLY A 158 15.38 4.79 -5.69
C GLY A 158 14.66 4.65 -7.02
N CYS A 159 13.58 3.88 -7.01
CA CYS A 159 12.64 3.77 -8.12
C CYS A 159 11.24 3.72 -7.53
N THR A 160 10.61 4.89 -7.40
CA THR A 160 9.26 5.05 -6.86
C THR A 160 8.51 6.11 -7.66
N HIS A 161 7.25 6.36 -7.33
CA HIS A 161 6.49 7.44 -7.98
C HIS A 161 7.11 8.80 -7.66
N ILE A 162 7.27 9.68 -8.65
CA ILE A 162 7.84 11.03 -8.47
C ILE A 162 6.71 12.01 -8.16
N THR A 163 6.37 12.09 -6.88
CA THR A 163 5.35 12.98 -6.33
C THR A 163 5.95 13.97 -5.35
N ALA A 164 5.20 14.96 -4.91
CA ALA A 164 5.64 15.89 -3.86
C ALA A 164 6.08 15.17 -2.58
N GLN A 165 5.37 14.13 -2.19
CA GLN A 165 5.67 13.33 -1.01
C GLN A 165 7.01 12.57 -1.14
N THR A 166 7.28 12.03 -2.33
CA THR A 166 8.58 11.39 -2.62
C THR A 166 9.72 12.42 -2.59
N ALA A 167 9.47 13.63 -3.06
CA ALA A 167 10.48 14.69 -2.97
C ALA A 167 10.82 15.02 -1.52
N VAL A 168 9.83 15.15 -0.64
CA VAL A 168 10.05 15.36 0.80
C VAL A 168 10.82 14.19 1.42
N LEU A 169 10.54 12.95 1.00
CA LEU A 169 11.31 11.79 1.41
C LEU A 169 12.78 11.90 0.96
N MET A 170 13.04 12.19 -0.31
CA MET A 170 14.39 12.32 -0.85
C MET A 170 15.20 13.40 -0.14
N GLU A 171 14.60 14.57 0.08
CA GLU A 171 15.22 15.65 0.86
C GLU A 171 15.50 15.23 2.30
N THR A 172 14.59 14.46 2.92
CA THR A 172 14.80 13.92 4.28
C THR A 172 15.96 12.94 4.31
N LEU A 173 16.04 12.01 3.34
CA LEU A 173 17.17 11.08 3.24
C LEU A 173 18.49 11.83 3.04
N GLY A 174 18.49 12.90 2.23
CA GLY A 174 19.64 13.79 2.08
C GLY A 174 20.04 14.49 3.38
N ALA A 175 19.07 15.02 4.13
CA ALA A 175 19.30 15.62 5.44
C ALA A 175 19.86 14.62 6.46
N LEU A 176 19.44 13.35 6.38
CA LEU A 176 19.97 12.23 7.19
C LEU A 176 21.37 11.77 6.76
N GLY A 177 21.93 12.34 5.68
CA GLY A 177 23.32 12.11 5.23
C GLY A 177 23.47 11.19 4.02
N ALA A 178 22.37 10.77 3.38
CA ALA A 178 22.41 9.93 2.19
C ALA A 178 22.69 10.73 0.92
N GLN A 179 23.30 10.07 -0.06
CA GLN A 179 23.32 10.48 -1.46
C GLN A 179 22.22 9.70 -2.19
N CYS A 180 21.35 10.37 -2.91
CA CYS A 180 20.20 9.75 -3.58
C CYS A 180 20.28 9.95 -5.09
N ARG A 181 19.86 8.93 -5.87
CA ARG A 181 19.60 8.99 -7.31
C ARG A 181 18.25 8.32 -7.55
N TRP A 182 17.41 8.86 -8.43
CA TRP A 182 16.02 8.45 -8.50
C TRP A 182 15.46 8.35 -9.92
N ALA A 183 14.69 7.28 -10.17
CA ALA A 183 13.86 7.11 -11.37
C ALA A 183 12.41 6.85 -10.96
N ALA A 184 11.47 6.99 -11.90
CA ALA A 184 10.08 6.64 -11.67
C ALA A 184 9.84 5.13 -11.81
N CYS A 185 8.92 4.59 -11.03
CA CYS A 185 8.48 3.19 -11.14
C CYS A 185 7.26 3.02 -12.08
N ASN A 186 6.74 4.11 -12.65
CA ASN A 186 5.60 4.11 -13.55
C ASN A 186 5.67 5.29 -14.51
N ILE A 187 5.48 5.04 -15.80
CA ILE A 187 5.59 6.04 -16.87
C ILE A 187 4.59 7.21 -16.78
N TYR A 188 3.52 7.09 -16.02
CA TYR A 188 2.49 8.13 -15.89
C TYR A 188 2.44 8.83 -14.54
N SER A 189 3.19 8.36 -13.53
CA SER A 189 3.09 8.84 -12.15
C SER A 189 4.09 9.93 -11.77
N THR A 190 4.88 10.41 -12.71
CA THR A 190 5.78 11.56 -12.48
C THR A 190 5.01 12.87 -12.58
N LEU A 191 5.14 13.72 -11.54
CA LEU A 191 4.79 15.13 -11.61
C LEU A 191 6.01 15.88 -12.16
N ASN A 192 5.89 16.42 -13.40
CA ASN A 192 7.02 17.01 -14.11
C ASN A 192 7.64 18.20 -13.37
N GLU A 193 6.81 19.01 -12.73
CA GLU A 193 7.21 20.15 -11.91
C GLU A 193 8.01 19.73 -10.67
N VAL A 194 7.62 18.61 -10.04
CA VAL A 194 8.34 18.05 -8.88
C VAL A 194 9.68 17.46 -9.30
N ALA A 195 9.72 16.71 -10.41
CA ALA A 195 10.96 16.19 -10.96
C ALA A 195 11.95 17.32 -11.30
N ALA A 196 11.44 18.42 -11.90
CA ALA A 196 12.22 19.61 -12.21
C ALA A 196 12.74 20.30 -10.94
N ALA A 197 11.91 20.47 -9.91
CA ALA A 197 12.32 21.10 -8.65
C ALA A 197 13.41 20.28 -7.92
N LEU A 198 13.30 18.96 -7.93
CA LEU A 198 14.34 18.07 -7.40
C LEU A 198 15.66 18.20 -8.17
N ALA A 199 15.60 18.21 -9.50
CA ALA A 199 16.77 18.39 -10.35
C ALA A 199 17.42 19.77 -10.13
N GLU A 200 16.62 20.84 -9.98
CA GLU A 200 17.10 22.19 -9.67
C GLU A 200 17.76 22.26 -8.29
N SER A 201 17.21 21.55 -7.30
CA SER A 201 17.79 21.42 -5.95
C SER A 201 19.11 20.63 -5.94
N GLY A 202 19.40 19.89 -7.02
CA GLY A 202 20.66 19.15 -7.20
C GLY A 202 20.53 17.65 -6.93
N PHE A 203 19.32 17.11 -6.88
CA PHE A 203 19.12 15.66 -6.85
C PHE A 203 19.19 15.10 -8.28
N PRO A 204 19.97 14.03 -8.51
CA PRO A 204 19.96 13.29 -9.76
C PRO A 204 18.63 12.56 -9.94
N VAL A 205 17.72 13.12 -10.74
CA VAL A 205 16.39 12.56 -11.05
C VAL A 205 16.29 12.34 -12.55
N PHE A 206 15.85 11.15 -12.92
CA PHE A 206 15.64 10.73 -14.30
C PHE A 206 14.20 10.24 -14.42
N ALA A 207 13.29 11.16 -14.74
CA ALA A 207 11.87 10.85 -14.84
C ALA A 207 11.06 11.96 -15.51
N TRP A 208 10.05 11.60 -16.28
CA TRP A 208 9.01 12.51 -16.80
C TRP A 208 7.69 11.77 -17.03
N LYS A 209 6.58 12.50 -17.02
CA LYS A 209 5.27 11.90 -17.31
C LYS A 209 5.16 11.59 -18.80
N GLY A 210 4.76 10.36 -19.12
CA GLY A 210 4.61 9.91 -20.50
C GLY A 210 5.89 9.35 -21.11
N GLU A 211 6.80 8.80 -20.29
CA GLU A 211 7.93 8.01 -20.77
C GLU A 211 7.47 6.89 -21.71
N SER A 212 8.26 6.61 -22.75
CA SER A 212 8.15 5.34 -23.47
C SER A 212 8.71 4.20 -22.60
N GLU A 213 8.46 2.95 -22.99
CA GLU A 213 9.05 1.80 -22.29
C GLU A 213 10.59 1.80 -22.38
N ASP A 214 11.15 2.22 -23.51
CA ASP A 214 12.59 2.36 -23.68
C ASP A 214 13.17 3.49 -22.82
N ASP A 215 12.47 4.61 -22.70
CA ASP A 215 12.87 5.71 -21.82
C ASP A 215 12.83 5.32 -20.35
N PHE A 216 11.81 4.57 -19.92
CA PHE A 216 11.68 4.06 -18.57
C PHE A 216 12.91 3.22 -18.16
N TRP A 217 13.29 2.26 -18.98
CA TRP A 217 14.45 1.43 -18.69
C TRP A 217 15.77 2.20 -18.80
N TRP A 218 15.85 3.16 -19.70
CA TRP A 218 16.99 4.06 -19.80
C TRP A 218 17.13 4.92 -18.53
N CYS A 219 16.04 5.49 -17.99
CA CYS A 219 16.06 6.28 -16.76
C CYS A 219 16.56 5.47 -15.56
N ILE A 220 16.08 4.23 -15.41
CA ILE A 220 16.57 3.31 -14.38
C ILE A 220 18.08 3.04 -14.56
N ASP A 221 18.53 2.78 -15.79
CA ASP A 221 19.95 2.53 -16.08
C ASP A 221 20.83 3.73 -15.71
N ARG A 222 20.38 4.94 -16.00
CA ARG A 222 21.09 6.19 -15.66
C ARG A 222 21.21 6.43 -14.15
N CYS A 223 20.29 5.89 -13.37
CA CYS A 223 20.41 5.95 -11.91
C CYS A 223 21.46 4.98 -11.35
N VAL A 224 21.67 3.86 -12.01
CA VAL A 224 22.49 2.74 -11.53
C VAL A 224 23.91 2.77 -12.11
N ASN A 225 24.03 2.99 -13.42
CA ASN A 225 25.28 2.89 -14.16
C ASN A 225 25.97 4.27 -14.29
N VAL A 226 26.62 4.68 -13.21
CA VAL A 226 27.32 5.96 -13.12
C VAL A 226 28.77 5.76 -12.72
N GLU A 227 29.68 6.38 -13.46
CA GLU A 227 31.11 6.31 -13.16
C GLU A 227 31.41 6.96 -11.81
N GLY A 228 32.19 6.31 -10.98
CA GLY A 228 32.56 6.79 -9.64
C GLY A 228 31.47 6.74 -8.57
N TRP A 229 30.23 6.37 -8.92
CA TRP A 229 29.13 6.24 -7.97
C TRP A 229 28.50 4.85 -8.06
N GLN A 230 28.38 4.16 -6.94
CA GLN A 230 27.72 2.85 -6.85
C GLN A 230 26.74 2.84 -5.67
N PRO A 231 25.49 2.37 -5.85
CA PRO A 231 24.55 2.27 -4.75
C PRO A 231 24.98 1.23 -3.73
N ASN A 232 24.66 1.49 -2.46
CA ASN A 232 24.79 0.52 -1.38
C ASN A 232 23.46 0.25 -0.66
N MET A 233 22.38 0.94 -1.06
CA MET A 233 21.00 0.69 -0.64
C MET A 233 20.06 0.85 -1.83
N ILE A 234 18.99 0.06 -1.84
CA ILE A 234 17.90 0.14 -2.83
C ILE A 234 16.60 0.49 -2.12
N LEU A 235 15.84 1.45 -2.68
CA LEU A 235 14.43 1.69 -2.37
C LEU A 235 13.63 1.49 -3.66
N ASP A 236 12.81 0.46 -3.69
CA ASP A 236 12.08 0.05 -4.90
C ASP A 236 10.58 0.01 -4.66
N ASP A 237 9.81 0.19 -5.72
CA ASP A 237 8.36 0.09 -5.72
C ASP A 237 7.90 -0.68 -6.97
N GLY A 238 7.74 -1.99 -6.81
CA GLY A 238 7.39 -2.93 -7.85
C GLY A 238 8.51 -3.87 -8.29
N GLY A 239 9.75 -3.60 -7.84
CA GLY A 239 10.89 -4.49 -8.05
C GLY A 239 11.56 -4.37 -9.41
N ASP A 240 11.25 -3.35 -10.21
CA ASP A 240 11.84 -3.19 -11.54
C ASP A 240 13.31 -2.75 -11.48
N LEU A 241 13.65 -1.83 -10.58
CA LEU A 241 15.03 -1.42 -10.31
C LEU A 241 15.88 -2.61 -9.81
N THR A 242 15.37 -3.33 -8.83
CA THR A 242 16.03 -4.52 -8.27
C THR A 242 16.26 -5.57 -9.36
N HIS A 243 15.24 -5.82 -10.21
CA HIS A 243 15.34 -6.76 -11.32
C HIS A 243 16.37 -6.31 -12.36
N TRP A 244 16.42 -5.01 -12.68
CA TRP A 244 17.40 -4.44 -13.62
C TRP A 244 18.82 -4.61 -13.13
N ILE A 245 19.10 -4.30 -11.86
CA ILE A 245 20.42 -4.52 -11.26
C ILE A 245 20.76 -6.01 -11.26
N TYR A 246 19.81 -6.87 -10.90
CA TYR A 246 20.02 -8.31 -10.87
C TYR A 246 20.39 -8.88 -12.26
N LYS A 247 19.73 -8.39 -13.29
CA LYS A 247 19.93 -8.87 -14.67
C LYS A 247 21.18 -8.30 -15.33
N LYS A 248 21.43 -6.97 -15.19
CA LYS A 248 22.51 -6.28 -15.89
C LYS A 248 23.78 -6.10 -15.07
N TYR A 249 23.65 -5.89 -13.77
CA TYR A 249 24.75 -5.52 -12.89
C TYR A 249 24.84 -6.39 -11.62
N PRO A 250 24.84 -7.73 -11.72
CA PRO A 250 24.74 -8.63 -10.56
C PRO A 250 25.90 -8.44 -9.55
N ASN A 251 27.08 -8.00 -10.02
CA ASN A 251 28.21 -7.71 -9.15
C ASN A 251 28.00 -6.51 -8.20
N MET A 252 27.04 -5.64 -8.47
CA MET A 252 26.70 -4.51 -7.58
C MET A 252 26.14 -4.98 -6.24
N PHE A 253 25.47 -6.14 -6.21
CA PHE A 253 24.96 -6.70 -4.95
C PHE A 253 26.03 -6.99 -3.91
N LYS A 254 27.31 -7.08 -4.31
CA LYS A 254 28.42 -7.20 -3.34
C LYS A 254 28.60 -5.96 -2.46
N LYS A 255 28.09 -4.80 -2.88
CA LYS A 255 28.16 -3.53 -2.14
C LYS A 255 26.82 -3.09 -1.57
N ILE A 256 25.71 -3.65 -2.07
CA ILE A 256 24.38 -3.34 -1.57
C ILE A 256 24.17 -4.03 -0.24
N LYS A 257 23.81 -3.27 0.79
CA LYS A 257 23.54 -3.77 2.15
C LYS A 257 22.12 -4.31 2.29
N GLY A 258 21.15 -3.77 1.53
CA GLY A 258 19.77 -4.21 1.60
C GLY A 258 18.86 -3.53 0.60
N ILE A 259 17.67 -4.10 0.45
CA ILE A 259 16.59 -3.64 -0.40
C ILE A 259 15.42 -3.27 0.51
N VAL A 260 14.79 -2.13 0.26
CA VAL A 260 13.51 -1.72 0.85
C VAL A 260 12.48 -1.72 -0.27
N GLU A 261 11.42 -2.51 -0.14
CA GLU A 261 10.40 -2.68 -1.18
C GLU A 261 9.03 -2.23 -0.68
N GLU A 262 8.39 -1.35 -1.44
CA GLU A 262 7.11 -0.72 -1.06
C GLU A 262 5.90 -1.55 -1.47
N SER A 263 5.91 -2.19 -2.65
CA SER A 263 4.68 -2.75 -3.23
C SER A 263 4.62 -4.27 -3.19
N VAL A 264 3.39 -4.77 -3.18
CA VAL A 264 3.10 -6.21 -3.23
C VAL A 264 3.78 -6.92 -4.40
N THR A 265 3.84 -6.27 -5.58
CA THR A 265 4.45 -6.84 -6.80
C THR A 265 5.94 -7.10 -6.59
N GLY A 266 6.67 -6.12 -6.06
CA GLY A 266 8.10 -6.27 -5.80
C GLY A 266 8.37 -7.24 -4.66
N VAL A 267 7.59 -7.19 -3.58
CA VAL A 267 7.66 -8.15 -2.47
C VAL A 267 7.47 -9.58 -2.98
N HIS A 268 6.52 -9.81 -3.88
CA HIS A 268 6.32 -11.13 -4.48
C HIS A 268 7.56 -11.60 -5.27
N ARG A 269 8.17 -10.72 -6.06
CA ARG A 269 9.42 -10.99 -6.78
C ARG A 269 10.57 -11.33 -5.82
N LEU A 270 10.69 -10.59 -4.69
CA LEU A 270 11.72 -10.84 -3.67
C LEU A 270 11.51 -12.20 -2.99
N TYR A 271 10.27 -12.58 -2.65
CA TYR A 271 9.99 -13.92 -2.12
C TYR A 271 10.30 -15.03 -3.12
N GLN A 272 10.05 -14.81 -4.42
CA GLN A 272 10.44 -15.78 -5.45
C GLN A 272 11.97 -15.95 -5.51
N LEU A 273 12.73 -14.84 -5.42
CA LEU A 273 14.19 -14.88 -5.37
C LEU A 273 14.69 -15.58 -4.10
N SER A 274 14.11 -15.27 -2.92
CA SER A 274 14.46 -15.92 -1.65
C SER A 274 14.21 -17.42 -1.70
N LYS A 275 13.01 -17.82 -2.14
CA LYS A 275 12.63 -19.24 -2.29
C LYS A 275 13.52 -20.00 -3.28
N ALA A 276 14.01 -19.33 -4.31
CA ALA A 276 14.95 -19.91 -5.27
C ALA A 276 16.40 -19.90 -4.78
N GLY A 277 16.71 -19.38 -3.58
CA GLY A 277 18.06 -19.20 -3.06
C GLY A 277 18.90 -18.19 -3.86
N LYS A 278 18.24 -17.25 -4.53
CA LYS A 278 18.86 -16.26 -5.44
C LYS A 278 18.79 -14.82 -4.90
N LEU A 279 18.15 -14.59 -3.77
CA LEU A 279 18.17 -13.28 -3.13
C LEU A 279 19.57 -13.02 -2.56
N CYS A 280 20.23 -11.98 -3.03
CA CYS A 280 21.66 -11.74 -2.76
C CYS A 280 21.91 -10.96 -1.45
N VAL A 281 20.91 -10.22 -0.97
CA VAL A 281 20.99 -9.32 0.19
C VAL A 281 19.68 -9.36 0.98
N PRO A 282 19.66 -8.93 2.26
CA PRO A 282 18.42 -8.83 3.01
C PRO A 282 17.46 -7.83 2.34
N ALA A 283 16.18 -8.11 2.42
CA ALA A 283 15.13 -7.23 1.92
C ALA A 283 14.11 -6.91 3.03
N MET A 284 13.72 -5.64 3.14
CA MET A 284 12.66 -5.19 4.05
C MET A 284 11.36 -4.99 3.27
N ASN A 285 10.34 -5.74 3.64
CA ASN A 285 9.00 -5.65 3.08
C ASN A 285 8.22 -4.54 3.80
N VAL A 286 8.13 -3.38 3.18
CA VAL A 286 7.34 -2.24 3.68
C VAL A 286 5.85 -2.43 3.37
N ASN A 287 5.50 -3.07 2.27
CA ASN A 287 4.09 -3.27 1.88
C ASN A 287 3.25 -3.91 2.99
N ASP A 288 3.80 -4.92 3.67
CA ASP A 288 3.10 -5.66 4.71
C ASP A 288 3.35 -5.10 6.12
N SER A 289 4.06 -3.99 6.23
CA SER A 289 4.11 -3.18 7.44
C SER A 289 2.71 -2.70 7.82
N VAL A 290 2.35 -2.73 9.10
CA VAL A 290 1.01 -2.31 9.55
C VAL A 290 0.77 -0.84 9.22
N THR A 291 1.80 -0.01 9.34
CA THR A 291 1.77 1.42 9.03
C THR A 291 1.66 1.72 7.53
N LYS A 292 1.96 0.78 6.65
CA LYS A 292 1.71 0.92 5.20
C LYS A 292 0.37 0.29 4.81
N GLN A 293 0.17 -0.96 5.14
CA GLN A 293 -0.97 -1.74 4.68
C GLN A 293 -2.32 -1.19 5.17
N LYS A 294 -2.38 -0.75 6.46
CA LYS A 294 -3.61 -0.26 7.08
C LYS A 294 -3.88 1.22 6.85
N PHE A 295 -2.95 1.96 6.28
CA PHE A 295 -3.07 3.38 6.01
C PHE A 295 -3.07 3.67 4.52
N ASP A 296 -1.95 3.53 3.84
CA ASP A 296 -1.84 3.84 2.42
C ASP A 296 -2.78 2.96 1.59
N ASN A 297 -2.64 1.64 1.64
CA ASN A 297 -3.46 0.75 0.81
C ASN A 297 -4.96 0.93 1.03
N LEU A 298 -5.38 1.31 2.25
CA LEU A 298 -6.79 1.51 2.59
C LEU A 298 -7.26 2.95 2.33
N TYR A 299 -6.64 3.92 3.01
CA TYR A 299 -7.13 5.31 3.01
C TYR A 299 -6.76 6.07 1.74
N CYS A 300 -5.54 5.88 1.21
CA CYS A 300 -5.15 6.50 -0.04
C CYS A 300 -6.07 6.02 -1.18
N CYS A 301 -6.32 4.72 -1.28
CA CYS A 301 -7.19 4.17 -2.32
C CYS A 301 -8.66 4.57 -2.14
N ARG A 302 -9.11 4.81 -0.89
CA ARG A 302 -10.46 5.29 -0.61
C ARG A 302 -10.73 6.66 -1.24
N GLU A 303 -9.77 7.57 -1.19
CA GLU A 303 -9.91 8.91 -1.75
C GLU A 303 -9.58 8.94 -3.25
N SER A 304 -8.46 8.36 -3.62
CA SER A 304 -7.93 8.45 -4.98
C SER A 304 -8.76 7.73 -6.03
N ILE A 305 -9.50 6.66 -5.68
CA ILE A 305 -10.42 6.02 -6.64
C ILE A 305 -11.52 6.97 -7.10
N LEU A 306 -12.10 7.74 -6.16
CA LEU A 306 -13.14 8.70 -6.49
C LEU A 306 -12.57 9.88 -7.29
N ASP A 307 -11.42 10.40 -6.87
CA ASP A 307 -10.75 11.51 -7.55
C ASP A 307 -10.33 11.11 -8.97
N GLY A 308 -9.70 9.96 -9.14
CA GLY A 308 -9.29 9.46 -10.46
C GLY A 308 -10.45 9.26 -11.42
N LEU A 309 -11.53 8.61 -10.97
CA LEU A 309 -12.74 8.42 -11.79
C LEU A 309 -13.41 9.75 -12.14
N LYS A 310 -13.47 10.71 -11.20
CA LYS A 310 -14.04 12.04 -11.48
C LYS A 310 -13.21 12.84 -12.47
N ARG A 311 -11.90 12.90 -12.29
CA ARG A 311 -11.01 13.65 -13.20
C ARG A 311 -10.99 13.09 -14.60
N THR A 312 -11.14 11.78 -14.75
CA THR A 312 -11.07 11.12 -16.06
C THR A 312 -12.40 11.06 -16.79
N THR A 313 -13.52 10.94 -16.08
CA THR A 313 -14.81 10.61 -16.70
C THR A 313 -15.95 11.56 -16.36
N ASP A 314 -15.77 12.48 -15.40
CA ASP A 314 -16.80 13.40 -14.90
C ASP A 314 -18.11 12.70 -14.47
N MET A 315 -18.06 11.41 -14.13
CA MET A 315 -19.23 10.57 -13.91
C MET A 315 -19.90 10.81 -12.56
N MET A 316 -21.20 10.53 -12.50
CA MET A 316 -21.96 10.39 -11.26
C MET A 316 -21.83 8.96 -10.75
N PHE A 317 -21.58 8.77 -9.45
CA PHE A 317 -21.47 7.45 -8.82
C PHE A 317 -22.80 6.86 -8.37
N GLY A 318 -23.77 7.70 -7.96
CA GLY A 318 -25.07 7.25 -7.46
C GLY A 318 -25.76 6.32 -8.43
N GLY A 319 -26.19 5.14 -7.96
CA GLY A 319 -26.88 4.13 -8.75
C GLY A 319 -26.03 3.36 -9.76
N LYS A 320 -24.73 3.67 -9.91
CA LYS A 320 -23.83 2.90 -10.78
C LYS A 320 -23.55 1.53 -10.22
N GLN A 321 -23.53 0.52 -11.08
CA GLN A 321 -23.13 -0.83 -10.73
C GLN A 321 -21.64 -0.98 -10.95
N VAL A 322 -20.91 -1.33 -9.90
CA VAL A 322 -19.45 -1.43 -9.90
C VAL A 322 -19.05 -2.81 -9.46
N VAL A 323 -18.11 -3.45 -10.15
CA VAL A 323 -17.43 -4.64 -9.66
C VAL A 323 -16.00 -4.31 -9.29
N VAL A 324 -15.62 -4.64 -8.06
CA VAL A 324 -14.24 -4.54 -7.56
C VAL A 324 -13.67 -5.95 -7.46
N CYS A 325 -12.62 -6.20 -8.20
CA CYS A 325 -11.91 -7.48 -8.20
C CYS A 325 -10.81 -7.44 -7.14
N GLY A 326 -10.99 -8.19 -6.06
CA GLY A 326 -10.13 -8.21 -4.88
C GLY A 326 -10.72 -7.45 -3.69
N TYR A 327 -10.63 -8.04 -2.46
CA TYR A 327 -11.07 -7.42 -1.21
C TYR A 327 -9.95 -7.40 -0.16
N GLY A 328 -8.69 -7.27 -0.62
CA GLY A 328 -7.56 -6.84 0.20
C GLY A 328 -7.75 -5.38 0.65
N GLU A 329 -6.74 -4.78 1.27
CA GLU A 329 -6.89 -3.41 1.82
C GLU A 329 -7.22 -2.36 0.73
N VAL A 330 -6.62 -2.47 -0.46
CA VAL A 330 -6.94 -1.61 -1.61
C VAL A 330 -8.41 -1.77 -2.01
N GLY A 331 -8.88 -2.99 -2.20
CA GLY A 331 -10.27 -3.28 -2.55
C GLY A 331 -11.26 -2.81 -1.49
N LYS A 332 -10.94 -2.97 -0.19
CA LYS A 332 -11.75 -2.44 0.92
C LYS A 332 -11.88 -0.92 0.85
N GLY A 333 -10.78 -0.22 0.59
CA GLY A 333 -10.79 1.23 0.41
C GLY A 333 -11.71 1.66 -0.73
N CYS A 334 -11.53 1.07 -1.91
CA CYS A 334 -12.35 1.35 -3.10
C CYS A 334 -13.84 1.05 -2.86
N CYS A 335 -14.15 -0.13 -2.31
CA CYS A 335 -15.53 -0.55 -2.03
C CYS A 335 -16.23 0.40 -1.04
N ALA A 336 -15.54 0.77 0.05
CA ALA A 336 -16.09 1.68 1.05
C ALA A 336 -16.41 3.06 0.45
N ALA A 337 -15.50 3.61 -0.35
CA ALA A 337 -15.67 4.91 -1.00
C ALA A 337 -16.87 4.92 -1.98
N LEU A 338 -16.91 3.94 -2.86
CA LEU A 338 -17.97 3.82 -3.88
C LEU A 338 -19.33 3.58 -3.26
N LYS A 339 -19.41 2.74 -2.21
CA LYS A 339 -20.64 2.51 -1.43
C LYS A 339 -21.12 3.80 -0.77
N ALA A 340 -20.20 4.59 -0.18
CA ALA A 340 -20.54 5.87 0.44
C ALA A 340 -21.10 6.89 -0.58
N MET A 341 -20.67 6.81 -1.85
CA MET A 341 -21.17 7.64 -2.93
C MET A 341 -22.47 7.10 -3.57
N GLY A 342 -23.07 6.04 -3.02
CA GLY A 342 -24.33 5.47 -3.50
C GLY A 342 -24.22 4.51 -4.69
N SER A 343 -23.03 4.00 -4.98
CA SER A 343 -22.85 2.93 -5.98
C SER A 343 -23.33 1.58 -5.45
N ILE A 344 -23.76 0.71 -6.36
CA ILE A 344 -24.08 -0.70 -6.08
C ILE A 344 -22.79 -1.50 -6.35
N VAL A 345 -22.12 -1.93 -5.27
CA VAL A 345 -20.80 -2.54 -5.37
C VAL A 345 -20.89 -4.05 -5.23
N TYR A 346 -20.34 -4.75 -6.22
CA TYR A 346 -20.07 -6.20 -6.22
C TYR A 346 -18.59 -6.43 -5.97
N VAL A 347 -18.24 -7.55 -5.34
CA VAL A 347 -16.87 -7.95 -5.04
C VAL A 347 -16.58 -9.32 -5.61
N THR A 348 -15.39 -9.51 -6.18
CA THR A 348 -14.84 -10.83 -6.46
C THR A 348 -13.62 -11.08 -5.58
N GLU A 349 -13.48 -12.26 -5.00
CA GLU A 349 -12.36 -12.59 -4.11
C GLU A 349 -12.06 -14.09 -4.15
N ILE A 350 -10.77 -14.43 -3.98
CA ILE A 350 -10.29 -15.82 -3.94
C ILE A 350 -10.03 -16.31 -2.51
N ASP A 351 -9.66 -15.38 -1.60
CA ASP A 351 -9.43 -15.70 -0.20
C ASP A 351 -10.77 -15.78 0.56
N PRO A 352 -11.12 -16.92 1.14
CA PRO A 352 -12.39 -17.07 1.87
C PRO A 352 -12.50 -16.14 3.09
N ILE A 353 -11.40 -15.71 3.70
CA ILE A 353 -11.40 -14.77 4.84
C ILE A 353 -11.79 -13.38 4.36
N CYS A 354 -11.14 -12.87 3.33
CA CYS A 354 -11.48 -11.59 2.72
C CYS A 354 -12.89 -11.62 2.11
N ALA A 355 -13.28 -12.72 1.49
CA ALA A 355 -14.62 -12.93 0.95
C ALA A 355 -15.70 -12.84 2.05
N LEU A 356 -15.48 -13.51 3.19
CA LEU A 356 -16.39 -13.45 4.33
C LEU A 356 -16.47 -12.01 4.89
N GLN A 357 -15.35 -11.30 5.00
CA GLN A 357 -15.35 -9.90 5.42
C GLN A 357 -16.16 -9.02 4.45
N ALA A 358 -16.02 -9.21 3.13
CA ALA A 358 -16.81 -8.47 2.15
C ALA A 358 -18.31 -8.68 2.36
N CYS A 359 -18.73 -9.93 2.62
CA CYS A 359 -20.13 -10.25 2.93
C CYS A 359 -20.61 -9.56 4.22
N MET A 360 -19.78 -9.57 5.28
CA MET A 360 -20.11 -8.95 6.57
C MET A 360 -20.16 -7.41 6.46
N ASP A 361 -19.35 -6.81 5.60
CA ASP A 361 -19.38 -5.37 5.28
C ASP A 361 -20.55 -4.98 4.37
N GLY A 362 -21.40 -5.98 4.01
CA GLY A 362 -22.65 -5.79 3.24
C GLY A 362 -22.41 -5.63 1.75
N PHE A 363 -21.37 -6.25 1.21
CA PHE A 363 -21.13 -6.37 -0.23
C PHE A 363 -21.61 -7.73 -0.74
N ARG A 364 -22.03 -7.76 -2.00
CA ARG A 364 -22.39 -9.00 -2.67
C ARG A 364 -21.16 -9.61 -3.31
N LEU A 365 -20.75 -10.79 -2.83
CA LEU A 365 -19.69 -11.59 -3.43
C LEU A 365 -20.23 -12.32 -4.66
N VAL A 366 -19.53 -12.19 -5.80
CA VAL A 366 -19.95 -12.74 -7.10
C VAL A 366 -18.73 -13.26 -7.87
N LYS A 367 -18.97 -14.07 -8.89
CA LYS A 367 -17.97 -14.33 -9.94
C LYS A 367 -18.05 -13.23 -10.99
N LEU A 368 -16.92 -12.77 -11.52
CA LEU A 368 -16.88 -11.68 -12.51
C LEU A 368 -17.84 -11.92 -13.68
N ASN A 369 -17.87 -13.14 -14.19
CA ASN A 369 -18.74 -13.55 -15.30
C ASN A 369 -20.26 -13.42 -15.05
N GLU A 370 -20.67 -13.37 -13.78
CA GLU A 370 -22.09 -13.23 -13.41
C GLU A 370 -22.59 -11.79 -13.59
N VAL A 371 -21.70 -10.79 -13.45
CA VAL A 371 -22.06 -9.38 -13.43
C VAL A 371 -21.47 -8.56 -14.59
N ILE A 372 -20.51 -9.10 -15.34
CA ILE A 372 -19.72 -8.37 -16.33
C ILE A 372 -20.57 -7.67 -17.41
N ARG A 373 -21.74 -8.21 -17.74
CA ARG A 373 -22.65 -7.62 -18.75
C ARG A 373 -23.49 -6.46 -18.23
N GLN A 374 -23.59 -6.28 -16.91
CA GLN A 374 -24.47 -5.30 -16.30
C GLN A 374 -23.74 -4.13 -15.62
N VAL A 375 -22.46 -4.34 -15.24
CA VAL A 375 -21.71 -3.33 -14.50
C VAL A 375 -21.31 -2.15 -15.38
N ASP A 376 -21.29 -0.96 -14.74
CA ASP A 376 -20.86 0.30 -15.35
C ASP A 376 -19.35 0.48 -15.25
N ILE A 377 -18.75 -0.04 -14.17
CA ILE A 377 -17.34 0.14 -13.85
C ILE A 377 -16.76 -1.20 -13.40
N VAL A 378 -15.58 -1.51 -13.90
CA VAL A 378 -14.75 -2.65 -13.48
C VAL A 378 -13.44 -2.10 -12.93
N ILE A 379 -13.12 -2.46 -11.68
CA ILE A 379 -11.92 -2.03 -10.97
C ILE A 379 -11.14 -3.27 -10.53
N THR A 380 -9.87 -3.37 -10.89
CA THR A 380 -8.98 -4.46 -10.44
C THR A 380 -8.09 -4.01 -9.29
N CYS A 381 -7.96 -4.85 -8.26
CA CYS A 381 -7.23 -4.57 -7.02
C CYS A 381 -6.54 -5.84 -6.46
N THR A 382 -6.13 -6.78 -7.31
CA THR A 382 -5.73 -8.12 -6.88
C THR A 382 -4.23 -8.32 -6.74
N GLY A 383 -3.43 -7.47 -7.39
CA GLY A 383 -1.98 -7.69 -7.54
C GLY A 383 -1.62 -8.93 -8.38
N ASN A 384 -2.61 -9.51 -9.09
CA ASN A 384 -2.44 -10.68 -9.94
C ASN A 384 -2.35 -10.28 -11.42
N LYS A 385 -2.39 -11.22 -12.33
CA LYS A 385 -2.41 -10.94 -13.77
C LYS A 385 -3.64 -11.56 -14.42
N ASN A 386 -4.07 -10.97 -15.55
CA ASN A 386 -5.16 -11.49 -16.39
C ASN A 386 -6.45 -11.76 -15.59
N VAL A 387 -6.77 -10.88 -14.64
CA VAL A 387 -8.02 -10.92 -13.87
C VAL A 387 -9.17 -10.55 -14.77
N VAL A 388 -8.98 -9.53 -15.61
CA VAL A 388 -9.88 -9.13 -16.69
C VAL A 388 -9.24 -9.51 -18.01
N THR A 389 -9.75 -10.56 -18.65
CA THR A 389 -9.27 -11.07 -19.93
C THR A 389 -10.06 -10.50 -21.11
N ARG A 390 -9.62 -10.75 -22.34
CA ARG A 390 -10.33 -10.39 -23.57
C ARG A 390 -11.78 -10.86 -23.56
N GLU A 391 -12.06 -12.08 -23.10
CA GLU A 391 -13.43 -12.60 -22.99
C GLU A 391 -14.33 -11.71 -22.12
N HIS A 392 -13.80 -11.19 -21.00
CA HIS A 392 -14.54 -10.26 -20.15
C HIS A 392 -14.78 -8.93 -20.86
N LEU A 393 -13.74 -8.37 -21.51
CA LEU A 393 -13.80 -7.10 -22.24
C LEU A 393 -14.81 -7.13 -23.40
N ASP A 394 -14.85 -8.23 -24.14
CA ASP A 394 -15.82 -8.46 -25.22
C ASP A 394 -17.26 -8.50 -24.71
N ARG A 395 -17.50 -8.93 -23.48
CA ARG A 395 -18.83 -9.09 -22.89
C ARG A 395 -19.32 -7.89 -22.08
N MET A 396 -18.46 -6.92 -21.82
CA MET A 396 -18.85 -5.67 -21.12
C MET A 396 -19.91 -4.92 -21.91
N LYS A 397 -20.75 -4.20 -21.19
CA LYS A 397 -21.71 -3.31 -21.84
C LYS A 397 -21.01 -2.11 -22.49
N ASN A 398 -21.72 -1.48 -23.42
CA ASN A 398 -21.24 -0.27 -24.07
C ASN A 398 -20.92 0.83 -23.04
N SER A 399 -19.80 1.52 -23.22
CA SER A 399 -19.28 2.59 -22.36
C SER A 399 -18.95 2.14 -20.92
N CYS A 400 -18.70 0.84 -20.71
CA CYS A 400 -18.16 0.36 -19.43
C CYS A 400 -16.78 0.97 -19.18
N ILE A 401 -16.56 1.50 -17.97
CA ILE A 401 -15.27 2.04 -17.54
C ILE A 401 -14.44 0.90 -16.94
N VAL A 402 -13.19 0.81 -17.37
CA VAL A 402 -12.25 -0.23 -16.90
C VAL A 402 -11.00 0.43 -16.38
N CYS A 403 -10.65 0.17 -15.12
CA CYS A 403 -9.45 0.72 -14.49
C CYS A 403 -8.82 -0.25 -13.50
N ASN A 404 -7.56 0.01 -13.19
CA ASN A 404 -6.76 -0.77 -12.26
C ASN A 404 -6.30 0.10 -11.08
N MET A 405 -6.44 -0.40 -9.87
CA MET A 405 -5.93 0.19 -8.63
C MET A 405 -4.79 -0.62 -8.01
N GLY A 406 -4.46 -1.77 -8.59
CA GLY A 406 -3.28 -2.54 -8.22
C GLY A 406 -2.01 -1.97 -8.86
N HIS A 407 -0.86 -2.25 -8.26
CA HIS A 407 0.43 -1.77 -8.79
C HIS A 407 0.74 -2.38 -10.17
N SER A 408 0.42 -3.67 -10.38
CA SER A 408 0.71 -4.38 -11.62
C SER A 408 -0.18 -3.92 -12.77
N ASN A 409 0.42 -3.55 -13.90
CA ASN A 409 -0.27 -3.23 -15.15
C ASN A 409 -0.77 -4.46 -15.92
N THR A 410 -0.61 -5.65 -15.36
CA THR A 410 -0.99 -6.92 -16.00
C THR A 410 -2.32 -7.50 -15.51
N GLU A 411 -3.01 -6.81 -14.60
CA GLU A 411 -4.32 -7.27 -14.09
C GLU A 411 -5.40 -7.27 -15.17
N ILE A 412 -5.33 -6.31 -16.09
CA ILE A 412 -6.18 -6.20 -17.27
C ILE A 412 -5.35 -6.61 -18.48
N ASP A 413 -5.85 -7.54 -19.29
CA ASP A 413 -5.19 -8.00 -20.51
C ASP A 413 -5.33 -6.95 -21.65
N VAL A 414 -4.67 -5.81 -21.47
CA VAL A 414 -4.65 -4.71 -22.45
C VAL A 414 -3.98 -5.12 -23.75
N ALA A 415 -3.01 -6.04 -23.68
CA ALA A 415 -2.31 -6.51 -24.87
C ALA A 415 -3.28 -7.17 -25.87
N SER A 416 -4.29 -7.88 -25.40
CA SER A 416 -5.32 -8.50 -26.23
C SER A 416 -6.23 -7.49 -26.95
N LEU A 417 -6.20 -6.23 -26.56
CA LEU A 417 -6.94 -5.14 -27.21
C LEU A 417 -6.12 -4.45 -28.33
N ARG A 418 -4.83 -4.74 -28.45
CA ARG A 418 -3.95 -4.18 -29.50
C ARG A 418 -4.02 -5.04 -30.77
N THR A 419 -5.22 -5.15 -31.33
CA THR A 419 -5.51 -5.96 -32.52
C THR A 419 -6.05 -5.08 -33.65
N PRO A 420 -5.83 -5.44 -34.92
CA PRO A 420 -6.24 -4.62 -36.06
C PRO A 420 -7.76 -4.37 -36.17
N GLU A 421 -8.58 -5.24 -35.59
CA GLU A 421 -10.04 -5.10 -35.61
C GLU A 421 -10.58 -4.06 -34.60
N LEU A 422 -9.77 -3.67 -33.60
CA LEU A 422 -10.18 -2.70 -32.60
C LEU A 422 -9.60 -1.32 -32.88
N THR A 423 -10.43 -0.30 -32.82
CA THR A 423 -10.00 1.09 -32.97
C THR A 423 -9.74 1.72 -31.61
N TRP A 424 -8.59 2.36 -31.47
CA TRP A 424 -8.22 3.11 -30.28
C TRP A 424 -8.35 4.60 -30.54
N GLU A 425 -9.09 5.30 -29.67
CA GLU A 425 -9.27 6.73 -29.72
C GLU A 425 -8.90 7.35 -28.39
N ARG A 426 -7.84 8.18 -28.37
CA ARG A 426 -7.45 8.97 -27.18
C ARG A 426 -8.38 10.14 -27.02
N VAL A 427 -9.28 10.09 -26.00
CA VAL A 427 -10.27 11.14 -25.72
C VAL A 427 -9.66 12.28 -24.95
N ARG A 428 -8.84 11.97 -23.98
CA ARG A 428 -8.01 12.91 -23.20
C ARG A 428 -6.80 12.15 -22.65
N SER A 429 -5.87 12.85 -22.04
CA SER A 429 -4.70 12.20 -21.43
C SER A 429 -5.16 11.05 -20.52
N GLN A 430 -4.60 9.86 -20.76
CA GLN A 430 -4.85 8.62 -20.00
C GLN A 430 -6.30 8.12 -20.03
N VAL A 431 -7.10 8.55 -20.99
CA VAL A 431 -8.49 8.08 -21.23
C VAL A 431 -8.60 7.63 -22.67
N ASP A 432 -8.71 6.33 -22.90
CA ASP A 432 -8.80 5.72 -24.20
C ASP A 432 -10.17 5.07 -24.41
N HIS A 433 -10.80 5.34 -25.54
CA HIS A 433 -11.88 4.51 -26.03
C HIS A 433 -11.30 3.36 -26.85
N VAL A 434 -11.66 2.14 -26.50
CA VAL A 434 -11.40 0.96 -27.34
C VAL A 434 -12.73 0.57 -27.97
N ILE A 435 -12.79 0.61 -29.30
CA ILE A 435 -14.03 0.52 -30.08
C ILE A 435 -14.00 -0.76 -30.90
N TRP A 436 -15.06 -1.56 -30.77
CA TRP A 436 -15.30 -2.79 -31.54
C TRP A 436 -15.92 -2.48 -32.91
N PRO A 437 -15.83 -3.40 -33.88
CA PRO A 437 -16.40 -3.20 -35.22
C PRO A 437 -17.90 -2.95 -35.24
N ASP A 438 -18.64 -3.40 -34.25
CA ASP A 438 -20.08 -3.19 -34.07
C ASP A 438 -20.44 -1.82 -33.45
N GLY A 439 -19.44 -0.98 -33.17
CA GLY A 439 -19.59 0.32 -32.54
C GLY A 439 -19.66 0.30 -31.01
N LYS A 440 -19.66 -0.86 -30.38
CA LYS A 440 -19.47 -0.99 -28.94
C LYS A 440 -18.11 -0.41 -28.54
N ARG A 441 -18.05 0.28 -27.41
CA ARG A 441 -16.79 0.78 -26.84
C ARG A 441 -16.70 0.52 -25.35
N ILE A 442 -15.48 0.47 -24.83
CA ILE A 442 -15.16 0.58 -23.42
C ILE A 442 -14.31 1.84 -23.20
N VAL A 443 -14.31 2.34 -21.97
CA VAL A 443 -13.46 3.45 -21.54
C VAL A 443 -12.33 2.87 -20.69
N LEU A 444 -11.14 2.77 -21.24
CA LEU A 444 -9.95 2.25 -20.56
C LEU A 444 -9.17 3.42 -19.96
N LEU A 445 -8.91 3.37 -18.66
CA LEU A 445 -8.17 4.40 -17.96
C LEU A 445 -6.71 4.01 -17.74
N ALA A 446 -5.80 4.96 -17.94
CA ALA A 446 -4.35 4.83 -17.77
C ALA A 446 -3.74 3.59 -18.47
N GLU A 447 -4.36 3.16 -19.57
CA GLU A 447 -3.95 1.92 -20.30
C GLU A 447 -3.86 0.67 -19.38
N GLY A 448 -4.73 0.59 -18.37
CA GLY A 448 -4.72 -0.50 -17.37
C GLY A 448 -3.62 -0.39 -16.30
N ARG A 449 -2.86 0.71 -16.29
CA ARG A 449 -1.87 1.01 -15.24
C ARG A 449 -2.56 1.54 -13.99
N LEU A 450 -1.80 1.72 -12.91
CA LEU A 450 -2.28 2.21 -11.62
C LEU A 450 -2.99 3.57 -11.75
N LEU A 451 -4.30 3.60 -11.48
CA LEU A 451 -5.16 4.78 -11.70
C LEU A 451 -4.82 5.93 -10.77
N ASN A 452 -4.65 5.68 -9.46
CA ASN A 452 -4.54 6.72 -8.44
C ASN A 452 -3.37 7.68 -8.72
N LEU A 453 -2.19 7.17 -8.96
CA LEU A 453 -0.99 7.98 -9.20
C LEU A 453 -0.84 8.42 -10.66
N SER A 454 -1.61 7.84 -11.58
CA SER A 454 -1.62 8.25 -12.99
C SER A 454 -2.62 9.37 -13.27
N CYS A 455 -3.77 9.36 -12.62
CA CYS A 455 -4.94 10.18 -12.97
C CYS A 455 -5.52 10.97 -11.80
N SER A 456 -4.97 10.86 -10.59
CA SER A 456 -5.52 11.56 -9.42
C SER A 456 -4.42 12.13 -8.53
N THR A 457 -4.84 12.70 -7.41
CA THR A 457 -3.97 13.07 -6.29
C THR A 457 -4.11 12.04 -5.17
N VAL A 458 -3.15 12.05 -4.25
CA VAL A 458 -3.11 11.16 -3.10
C VAL A 458 -2.99 12.00 -1.82
N PRO A 459 -3.61 11.56 -0.69
CA PRO A 459 -3.57 12.33 0.55
C PRO A 459 -2.16 12.34 1.15
N THR A 460 -1.56 13.53 1.23
CA THR A 460 -0.16 13.74 1.67
C THR A 460 0.09 13.17 3.05
N PHE A 461 -0.82 13.39 4.00
CA PHE A 461 -0.68 12.87 5.37
C PHE A 461 -0.58 11.33 5.40
N VAL A 462 -1.35 10.62 4.57
CA VAL A 462 -1.30 9.16 4.51
C VAL A 462 0.04 8.68 3.94
N LEU A 463 0.54 9.36 2.89
CA LEU A 463 1.84 9.04 2.32
C LEU A 463 3.02 9.43 3.23
N SER A 464 2.84 10.40 4.15
CA SER A 464 3.81 10.66 5.21
C SER A 464 4.10 9.41 6.04
N ILE A 465 3.06 8.62 6.34
CA ILE A 465 3.19 7.37 7.11
C ILE A 465 4.04 6.35 6.34
N THR A 466 3.73 6.14 5.06
CA THR A 466 4.49 5.23 4.18
C THR A 466 5.93 5.69 4.01
N ALA A 467 6.16 6.96 3.68
CA ALA A 467 7.50 7.52 3.47
C ALA A 467 8.37 7.46 4.74
N THR A 468 7.76 7.70 5.91
CA THR A 468 8.46 7.55 7.20
C THR A 468 8.83 6.08 7.46
N THR A 469 7.94 5.14 7.11
CA THR A 469 8.20 3.71 7.23
C THR A 469 9.37 3.29 6.32
N GLN A 470 9.42 3.79 5.08
CA GLN A 470 10.54 3.58 4.15
C GLN A 470 11.86 4.15 4.69
N ALA A 471 11.84 5.38 5.19
CA ALA A 471 13.04 6.01 5.76
C ALA A 471 13.59 5.21 6.95
N LEU A 472 12.72 4.75 7.85
CA LEU A 472 13.14 3.92 8.99
C LEU A 472 13.63 2.55 8.56
N ALA A 473 13.03 1.92 7.55
CA ALA A 473 13.50 0.65 7.00
C ALA A 473 14.91 0.79 6.39
N LEU A 474 15.17 1.89 5.67
CA LEU A 474 16.50 2.19 5.14
C LEU A 474 17.52 2.39 6.26
N ILE A 475 17.17 3.16 7.31
CA ILE A 475 18.04 3.37 8.48
C ILE A 475 18.34 2.05 9.18
N GLU A 476 17.33 1.21 9.41
CA GLU A 476 17.48 -0.09 10.07
C GLU A 476 18.42 -1.00 9.28
N LEU A 477 18.18 -1.20 7.98
CA LEU A 477 19.02 -2.08 7.16
C LEU A 477 20.44 -1.54 6.99
N TYR A 478 20.60 -0.22 6.84
CA TYR A 478 21.91 0.39 6.63
C TYR A 478 22.81 0.26 7.86
N ASN A 479 22.26 0.42 9.07
CA ASN A 479 22.98 0.41 10.34
C ASN A 479 22.95 -0.94 11.06
N ALA A 480 22.24 -1.94 10.52
CA ALA A 480 22.16 -3.25 11.15
C ALA A 480 23.57 -3.87 11.31
N PRO A 481 23.90 -4.42 12.48
CA PRO A 481 25.11 -5.19 12.67
C PRO A 481 25.23 -6.32 11.67
N GLU A 482 26.44 -6.63 11.24
CA GLU A 482 26.69 -7.73 10.31
C GLU A 482 26.09 -9.05 10.84
N GLY A 483 25.39 -9.77 9.98
CA GLY A 483 24.74 -11.05 10.33
C GLY A 483 23.38 -10.93 11.01
N ARG A 484 22.89 -9.74 11.36
CA ARG A 484 21.54 -9.54 11.92
C ARG A 484 20.46 -9.96 10.93
N TYR A 485 20.58 -9.56 9.68
CA TYR A 485 19.69 -9.92 8.59
C TYR A 485 20.44 -10.80 7.59
N LYS A 486 19.86 -11.97 7.30
CA LYS A 486 20.35 -12.87 6.26
C LYS A 486 19.73 -12.51 4.91
N GLN A 487 20.09 -13.22 3.87
CA GLN A 487 19.54 -13.09 2.51
C GLN A 487 18.10 -13.63 2.46
N ASP A 488 17.19 -12.91 3.09
CA ASP A 488 15.75 -13.24 3.18
C ASP A 488 14.92 -11.96 3.22
N VAL A 489 13.59 -12.12 3.15
CA VAL A 489 12.62 -11.02 3.20
C VAL A 489 12.10 -10.87 4.63
N TYR A 490 12.27 -9.68 5.19
CA TYR A 490 11.91 -9.34 6.56
C TYR A 490 10.79 -8.30 6.60
N LEU A 491 10.06 -8.30 7.68
CA LEU A 491 9.13 -7.23 8.03
C LEU A 491 9.81 -6.23 8.94
N LEU A 492 9.32 -5.02 8.86
CA LEU A 492 9.70 -3.97 9.81
C LEU A 492 9.38 -4.43 11.24
N PRO A 493 10.31 -4.27 12.21
CA PRO A 493 10.03 -4.55 13.61
C PRO A 493 8.83 -3.76 14.12
N LYS A 494 7.92 -4.41 14.85
CA LYS A 494 6.66 -3.81 15.33
C LYS A 494 6.86 -2.50 16.09
N LYS A 495 7.93 -2.38 16.86
CA LYS A 495 8.29 -1.14 17.56
C LYS A 495 8.50 0.05 16.60
N MET A 496 8.96 -0.20 15.38
CA MET A 496 9.13 0.86 14.37
C MET A 496 7.79 1.28 13.79
N ASP A 497 6.87 0.34 13.52
CA ASP A 497 5.48 0.68 13.15
C ASP A 497 4.80 1.57 14.21
N GLU A 498 4.94 1.19 15.49
CA GLU A 498 4.38 1.97 16.60
C GLU A 498 5.02 3.35 16.70
N TYR A 499 6.33 3.45 16.44
CA TYR A 499 7.03 4.74 16.43
C TYR A 499 6.54 5.63 15.27
N VAL A 500 6.39 5.08 14.05
CA VAL A 500 5.80 5.81 12.92
C VAL A 500 4.42 6.37 13.29
N ALA A 501 3.54 5.52 13.83
CA ALA A 501 2.20 5.94 14.23
C ALA A 501 2.24 7.04 15.29
N SER A 502 3.11 6.90 16.30
CA SER A 502 3.23 7.88 17.39
C SER A 502 3.67 9.26 16.93
N LEU A 503 4.48 9.34 15.87
CA LEU A 503 4.92 10.62 15.29
C LEU A 503 3.80 11.38 14.56
N HIS A 504 2.72 10.68 14.16
CA HIS A 504 1.58 11.28 13.46
C HIS A 504 0.40 11.63 14.38
N LEU A 505 0.29 11.02 15.56
CA LEU A 505 -0.81 11.27 16.49
C LEU A 505 -0.97 12.73 16.94
N PRO A 506 0.10 13.50 17.20
CA PRO A 506 0.00 14.90 17.61
C PRO A 506 -0.76 15.80 16.63
N THR A 507 -0.75 15.48 15.33
CA THR A 507 -1.50 16.22 14.30
C THR A 507 -3.01 16.19 14.53
N PHE A 508 -3.51 15.15 15.23
CA PHE A 508 -4.93 15.01 15.61
C PHE A 508 -5.23 15.44 17.03
N ASP A 509 -4.27 16.08 17.72
CA ASP A 509 -4.38 16.33 19.18
C ASP A 509 -4.79 15.07 19.96
N ALA A 510 -4.24 13.92 19.54
CA ALA A 510 -4.60 12.61 20.06
C ALA A 510 -3.61 12.14 21.12
N HIS A 511 -4.16 11.69 22.27
CA HIS A 511 -3.38 11.21 23.41
C HIS A 511 -3.59 9.72 23.64
N LEU A 512 -2.49 8.97 23.78
CA LEU A 512 -2.56 7.55 24.08
C LEU A 512 -2.85 7.33 25.57
N THR A 513 -3.66 6.32 25.87
CA THR A 513 -3.82 5.81 27.23
C THR A 513 -2.52 5.12 27.66
N GLU A 514 -2.02 5.47 28.84
CA GLU A 514 -0.83 4.85 29.43
C GLU A 514 -1.22 3.59 30.23
N LEU A 515 -0.44 2.52 30.09
CA LEU A 515 -0.59 1.33 30.91
C LEU A 515 -0.10 1.59 32.33
N THR A 516 -0.87 1.16 33.35
CA THR A 516 -0.34 1.02 34.70
C THR A 516 0.64 -0.15 34.78
N ASP A 517 1.49 -0.17 35.81
CA ASP A 517 2.44 -1.26 36.03
C ASP A 517 1.73 -2.61 36.25
N GLU A 518 0.56 -2.60 36.89
CA GLU A 518 -0.28 -3.78 37.06
C GLU A 518 -0.84 -4.29 35.73
N GLN A 519 -1.33 -3.39 34.86
CA GLN A 519 -1.84 -3.73 33.55
C GLN A 519 -0.73 -4.27 32.64
N ALA A 520 0.44 -3.64 32.63
CA ALA A 520 1.59 -4.10 31.87
C ALA A 520 2.04 -5.49 32.33
N LYS A 521 2.11 -5.73 33.64
CA LYS A 521 2.41 -7.04 34.25
C LYS A 521 1.37 -8.08 33.90
N TYR A 522 0.06 -7.75 33.97
CA TYR A 522 -1.03 -8.65 33.62
C TYR A 522 -0.95 -9.10 32.14
N LEU A 523 -0.65 -8.16 31.25
CA LEU A 523 -0.52 -8.42 29.82
C LEU A 523 0.82 -9.05 29.43
N GLY A 524 1.80 -9.11 30.32
CA GLY A 524 3.17 -9.55 30.01
C GLY A 524 3.89 -8.65 29.02
N LEU A 525 3.56 -7.34 29.02
CA LEU A 525 4.09 -6.35 28.08
C LEU A 525 5.04 -5.37 28.79
N ASN A 526 5.92 -4.76 28.00
CA ASN A 526 6.62 -3.56 28.45
C ASN A 526 5.64 -2.36 28.41
N LYS A 527 5.69 -1.49 29.42
CA LYS A 527 4.85 -0.30 29.54
C LYS A 527 4.95 0.63 28.31
N ASN A 528 6.12 0.65 27.68
CA ASN A 528 6.43 1.49 26.52
C ASN A 528 6.39 0.72 25.17
N GLY A 529 5.71 -0.43 25.14
CA GLY A 529 5.60 -1.25 23.93
C GLY A 529 6.86 -2.11 23.61
N PRO A 530 6.87 -2.85 22.53
CA PRO A 530 5.76 -2.96 21.59
C PRO A 530 4.52 -3.64 22.20
N PHE A 531 3.34 -3.08 21.89
CA PHE A 531 2.06 -3.55 22.47
C PHE A 531 1.52 -4.80 21.79
N LYS A 532 2.08 -5.19 20.65
CA LYS A 532 1.76 -6.40 19.90
C LYS A 532 3.04 -7.11 19.45
N PRO A 533 3.03 -8.43 19.32
CA PRO A 533 4.19 -9.16 18.80
C PRO A 533 4.46 -8.84 17.33
N ASN A 534 5.70 -9.08 16.87
CA ASN A 534 6.14 -8.79 15.50
C ASN A 534 5.33 -9.50 14.41
N TYR A 535 4.72 -10.64 14.73
CA TYR A 535 3.86 -11.38 13.80
C TYR A 535 2.40 -10.89 13.80
N TYR A 536 2.01 -9.99 14.71
CA TYR A 536 0.66 -9.44 14.72
C TYR A 536 0.43 -8.61 13.47
N ARG A 537 -0.50 -9.11 12.67
CA ARG A 537 -1.00 -8.44 11.49
C ARG A 537 -2.51 -8.44 11.52
N CYS A 538 -3.11 -7.42 11.00
CA CYS A 538 -4.48 -7.57 10.54
C CYS A 538 -4.49 -8.58 9.39
N PRO A 539 -5.58 -9.34 9.19
CA PRO A 539 -5.61 -10.48 8.28
C PRO A 539 -5.00 -10.17 6.92
N PRO A 540 -4.21 -11.08 6.36
CA PRO A 540 -3.40 -10.85 5.18
C PRO A 540 -4.24 -10.66 3.93
N ALA A 541 -3.87 -9.66 3.15
CA ALA A 541 -4.09 -9.77 1.72
C ALA A 541 -3.01 -10.73 1.19
N LEU A 542 -3.41 -11.89 0.70
CA LEU A 542 -2.56 -12.94 0.13
C LEU A 542 -1.46 -13.47 1.08
N THR A 543 -1.75 -14.54 1.79
CA THR A 543 -0.73 -15.34 2.45
C THR A 543 0.14 -16.02 1.40
N LEU A 544 1.33 -15.48 1.19
CA LEU A 544 2.43 -16.27 0.67
C LEU A 544 2.75 -17.34 1.74
N PRO A 545 3.05 -18.59 1.35
CA PRO A 545 3.31 -19.65 2.30
C PRO A 545 4.46 -19.24 3.23
N VAL A 546 4.19 -19.27 4.54
CA VAL A 546 5.23 -19.12 5.55
C VAL A 546 6.30 -20.16 5.25
N PRO A 547 7.59 -19.82 5.14
CA PRO A 547 8.64 -20.81 5.02
C PRO A 547 8.51 -21.77 6.20
N SER A 548 8.35 -23.06 5.94
CA SER A 548 8.46 -24.06 6.97
C SER A 548 9.85 -23.93 7.57
N SER A 549 9.93 -23.37 8.79
CA SER A 549 11.15 -23.43 9.58
C SER A 549 11.49 -24.92 9.74
N SER A 550 12.56 -25.35 9.07
CA SER A 550 13.18 -26.63 9.32
C SER A 550 13.65 -26.61 10.79
N VAL A 551 12.87 -27.25 11.64
CA VAL A 551 13.31 -27.62 12.98
C VAL A 551 14.51 -28.54 12.79
N PRO A 552 15.70 -28.25 13.34
CA PRO A 552 16.79 -29.18 13.30
C PRO A 552 16.39 -30.40 14.17
N SER A 553 16.15 -31.53 13.54
CA SER A 553 16.05 -32.82 14.20
C SER A 553 17.44 -33.25 14.63
N GLN A 554 17.86 -32.92 15.84
CA GLN A 554 18.91 -33.63 16.56
C GLN A 554 18.71 -33.44 18.07
N CYS A 555 17.90 -34.32 18.67
CA CYS A 555 18.10 -34.76 20.04
C CYS A 555 18.60 -36.19 20.00
N PRO A 556 19.66 -36.57 20.74
CA PRO A 556 20.13 -37.94 20.84
C PRO A 556 19.12 -38.77 21.63
N PRO A 557 18.99 -40.07 21.35
CA PRO A 557 18.02 -40.92 22.03
C PRO A 557 18.47 -41.24 23.47
N SER A 558 17.64 -40.86 24.43
CA SER A 558 17.74 -41.38 25.80
C SER A 558 17.06 -42.76 25.89
N PRO A 559 17.59 -43.70 26.68
CA PRO A 559 17.04 -45.07 26.74
C PRO A 559 15.71 -45.10 27.49
N VAL A 560 14.70 -45.67 26.85
CA VAL A 560 13.36 -45.90 27.41
C VAL A 560 13.33 -47.29 28.04
N PRO A 561 12.83 -47.42 29.28
CA PRO A 561 12.49 -48.74 29.84
C PRO A 561 11.16 -49.24 29.26
N SER A 562 11.15 -50.46 28.81
CA SER A 562 10.01 -51.17 28.26
C SER A 562 8.92 -51.44 29.30
N GLN A 563 7.72 -50.86 29.13
CA GLN A 563 6.48 -51.44 29.65
C GLN A 563 5.37 -51.35 28.59
N PRO A 564 4.48 -52.36 28.46
CA PRO A 564 3.50 -52.41 27.38
C PRO A 564 2.27 -51.58 27.72
N CYS A 565 1.85 -50.72 26.77
CA CYS A 565 0.61 -49.98 26.83
C CYS A 565 -0.57 -50.83 26.35
N ALA A 566 -1.64 -50.82 27.14
CA ALA A 566 -2.94 -51.38 26.80
C ALA A 566 -3.60 -50.61 25.63
N PRO A 567 -4.46 -51.26 24.82
CA PRO A 567 -5.08 -50.67 23.64
C PRO A 567 -6.17 -49.66 24.01
N ALA A 568 -6.19 -48.53 23.28
CA ALA A 568 -7.21 -47.50 23.38
C ALA A 568 -8.57 -47.97 22.83
N PRO A 569 -9.70 -47.56 23.43
CA PRO A 569 -11.01 -47.95 22.96
C PRO A 569 -11.40 -47.27 21.65
N ALA A 570 -11.97 -48.06 20.75
CA ALA A 570 -12.50 -47.63 19.46
C ALA A 570 -13.70 -46.69 19.64
N TRP A 571 -13.68 -45.55 18.97
CA TRP A 571 -14.83 -44.66 18.86
C TRP A 571 -15.85 -45.24 17.89
N GLY A 572 -17.01 -45.66 18.46
CA GLY A 572 -18.14 -46.17 17.71
C GLY A 572 -18.86 -45.07 16.92
N HIS A 573 -19.22 -45.39 15.69
CA HIS A 573 -20.08 -44.60 14.84
C HIS A 573 -21.43 -44.31 15.48
N LEU A 574 -21.74 -43.07 15.82
CA LEU A 574 -23.09 -42.62 16.13
C LEU A 574 -23.86 -42.43 14.83
N ARG A 575 -24.75 -43.37 14.53
CA ARG A 575 -25.81 -43.20 13.52
C ARG A 575 -26.95 -42.39 14.16
N PHE A 576 -27.30 -41.26 13.56
CA PHE A 576 -28.54 -40.54 13.85
C PHE A 576 -29.72 -41.30 13.23
N ASN A 577 -30.69 -41.65 14.05
CA ASN A 577 -31.97 -42.21 13.63
C ASN A 577 -33.06 -41.12 13.83
N PRO A 578 -33.81 -40.70 12.83
CA PRO A 578 -34.85 -39.68 12.97
C PRO A 578 -36.22 -40.32 13.11
N THR A 579 -36.67 -40.62 14.34
CA THR A 579 -38.11 -40.78 14.61
C THR A 579 -38.34 -40.73 16.12
N HIS A 580 -38.95 -39.65 16.64
CA HIS A 580 -40.11 -39.64 17.53
C HIS A 580 -40.50 -38.19 17.91
N PRO A 581 -41.80 -37.90 18.01
CA PRO A 581 -42.32 -36.55 18.18
C PRO A 581 -42.42 -36.17 19.65
N LEU A 582 -42.24 -34.88 19.88
CA LEU A 582 -42.40 -34.23 21.19
C LEU A 582 -43.87 -34.10 21.59
N ARG A 583 -44.13 -34.42 22.82
CA ARG A 583 -45.19 -33.79 23.62
C ARG A 583 -44.56 -32.76 24.54
#